data_59c4e9cd45229afa63e01527ab578e65
#
_entry.id   59c4e9cd45229afa63e01527ab578e65
#
_cell.length_a   1.000
_cell.length_b   1.000
_cell.length_c   1.000
_cell.angle_alpha   90.00
_cell.angle_beta   90.00
_cell.angle_gamma   90.00
#
_symmetry.space_group_name_H-M   'P 1'
#
loop_
_entity.id
_entity.type
_entity.pdbx_description
1 polymer ?
#
loop_
_entity_poly.entity_id
_entity_poly.type
_entity_poly.pdbx_seq_one_letter_code
_entity_poly.pdbx_strand_id
1 'polypeptide(L)'
;AISALPWSIAYADGVAGWRLALLVVVAVIASSQLAVALANWLATLLVTPSAMPRMDFSTGIPASSSALVVIPTIISSTGNIDELVEALEVRFLANRDANLRFGLLTDFRDAPAESMPEDGPLLEHATRRIDALNAFYRSDAFFLFHRPRRWNPGERAWMGFERKRGKLADLNWLLRGGGRENFSRVVGDTAV
;
A
#
# COMPACT_ATOMS: atom_id res chain seq x y z
N ALA A 1 -33.69 -17.37 -26.42
CA ALA A 1 -34.00 -18.71 -27.00
C ALA A 1 -33.36 -19.85 -26.19
N ILE A 2 -32.15 -19.71 -25.67
CA ILE A 2 -31.43 -20.75 -24.90
C ILE A 2 -32.06 -21.01 -23.53
N SER A 3 -32.72 -20.02 -22.92
CA SER A 3 -33.37 -20.12 -21.61
C SER A 3 -34.75 -20.78 -21.63
N ALA A 4 -35.36 -20.99 -22.78
CA ALA A 4 -36.72 -21.52 -22.89
C ALA A 4 -36.81 -23.07 -22.87
N LEU A 5 -35.74 -23.76 -23.32
CA LEU A 5 -35.72 -25.24 -23.40
C LEU A 5 -35.81 -25.93 -22.02
N PRO A 6 -35.08 -25.52 -20.97
CA PRO A 6 -35.18 -26.17 -19.67
C PRO A 6 -36.55 -25.98 -19.01
N TRP A 7 -37.31 -24.95 -19.38
CA TRP A 7 -38.64 -24.66 -18.84
C TRP A 7 -39.71 -25.65 -19.31
N SER A 8 -39.70 -25.93 -20.60
CA SER A 8 -40.63 -26.86 -21.20
C SER A 8 -40.46 -28.29 -20.67
N ILE A 9 -39.19 -28.70 -20.41
CA ILE A 9 -38.87 -30.00 -19.85
C ILE A 9 -39.28 -30.07 -18.37
N ALA A 10 -38.94 -29.06 -17.56
CA ALA A 10 -39.27 -29.04 -16.14
C ALA A 10 -40.80 -29.00 -15.89
N TYR A 11 -41.54 -28.35 -16.76
CA TYR A 11 -43.01 -28.31 -16.72
C TYR A 11 -43.63 -29.63 -17.11
N ALA A 12 -43.08 -30.31 -18.11
CA ALA A 12 -43.50 -31.64 -18.56
C ALA A 12 -43.25 -32.71 -17.47
N ASP A 13 -42.18 -32.59 -16.66
CA ASP A 13 -41.85 -33.51 -15.57
C ASP A 13 -42.61 -33.20 -14.27
N GLY A 14 -43.60 -32.29 -14.27
CA GLY A 14 -44.44 -31.98 -13.11
C GLY A 14 -43.74 -31.19 -11.98
N VAL A 15 -42.63 -30.54 -12.28
CA VAL A 15 -41.96 -29.66 -11.31
C VAL A 15 -42.72 -28.35 -11.18
N ALA A 16 -43.39 -28.15 -10.05
CA ALA A 16 -44.23 -26.99 -9.80
C ALA A 16 -43.84 -26.28 -8.49
N GLY A 17 -44.37 -25.04 -8.34
CA GLY A 17 -44.19 -24.26 -7.11
C GLY A 17 -42.76 -23.74 -6.89
N TRP A 18 -42.28 -23.76 -5.64
CA TRP A 18 -41.01 -23.17 -5.27
C TRP A 18 -39.77 -23.80 -5.95
N ARG A 19 -39.85 -25.09 -6.32
CA ARG A 19 -38.80 -25.79 -7.06
C ARG A 19 -38.61 -25.23 -8.46
N LEU A 20 -39.72 -24.92 -9.14
CA LEU A 20 -39.67 -24.25 -10.43
C LEU A 20 -39.05 -22.84 -10.29
N ALA A 21 -39.49 -22.08 -9.27
CA ALA A 21 -38.92 -20.75 -9.00
C ALA A 21 -37.40 -20.82 -8.76
N LEU A 22 -36.94 -21.80 -7.99
CA LEU A 22 -35.51 -21.99 -7.73
C LEU A 22 -34.75 -22.31 -9.03
N LEU A 23 -35.27 -23.21 -9.84
CA LEU A 23 -34.68 -23.52 -11.16
C LEU A 23 -34.59 -22.29 -12.06
N VAL A 24 -35.61 -21.44 -12.03
CA VAL A 24 -35.61 -20.14 -12.76
C VAL A 24 -34.42 -19.29 -12.29
N VAL A 25 -34.32 -19.06 -11.01
CA VAL A 25 -33.26 -18.21 -10.44
C VAL A 25 -31.88 -18.74 -10.80
N VAL A 26 -31.67 -20.05 -10.64
CA VAL A 26 -30.39 -20.69 -10.99
C VAL A 26 -30.10 -20.56 -12.49
N ALA A 27 -31.09 -20.79 -13.34
CA ALA A 27 -30.94 -20.67 -14.79
C ALA A 27 -30.64 -19.22 -15.21
N VAL A 28 -31.26 -18.23 -14.59
CA VAL A 28 -30.99 -16.81 -14.84
C VAL A 28 -29.57 -16.45 -14.43
N ILE A 29 -29.12 -16.87 -13.26
CA ILE A 29 -27.76 -16.64 -12.77
C ILE A 29 -26.76 -17.31 -13.72
N ALA A 30 -26.96 -18.58 -14.06
CA ALA A 30 -26.05 -19.30 -14.95
C ALA A 30 -25.98 -18.65 -16.35
N SER A 31 -27.13 -18.25 -16.91
CA SER A 31 -27.17 -17.58 -18.20
C SER A 31 -26.52 -16.21 -18.18
N SER A 32 -26.65 -15.46 -17.09
CA SER A 32 -25.98 -14.16 -16.94
C SER A 32 -24.46 -14.31 -16.87
N GLN A 33 -23.95 -15.30 -16.16
CA GLN A 33 -22.50 -15.59 -16.10
C GLN A 33 -21.96 -15.99 -17.48
N LEU A 34 -22.69 -16.82 -18.23
CA LEU A 34 -22.30 -17.19 -19.58
C LEU A 34 -22.26 -15.96 -20.50
N ALA A 35 -23.26 -15.09 -20.41
CA ALA A 35 -23.33 -13.87 -21.22
C ALA A 35 -22.14 -12.94 -20.93
N VAL A 36 -21.77 -12.75 -19.64
CA VAL A 36 -20.59 -11.97 -19.22
C VAL A 36 -19.30 -12.61 -19.73
N ALA A 37 -19.16 -13.94 -19.60
CA ALA A 37 -17.99 -14.65 -20.10
C ALA A 37 -17.80 -14.49 -21.60
N LEU A 38 -18.88 -14.62 -22.37
CA LEU A 38 -18.87 -14.43 -23.84
C LEU A 38 -18.55 -12.98 -24.23
N ALA A 39 -19.13 -12.00 -23.52
CA ALA A 39 -18.84 -10.59 -23.74
C ALA A 39 -17.36 -10.25 -23.47
N ASN A 40 -16.81 -10.73 -22.36
CA ASN A 40 -15.40 -10.55 -22.04
C ASN A 40 -14.47 -11.25 -23.04
N TRP A 41 -14.82 -12.45 -23.46
CA TRP A 41 -14.07 -13.18 -24.47
C TRP A 41 -14.07 -12.44 -25.83
N LEU A 42 -15.23 -11.97 -26.28
CA LEU A 42 -15.34 -11.15 -27.50
C LEU A 42 -14.58 -9.83 -27.38
N ALA A 43 -14.69 -9.15 -26.23
CA ALA A 43 -13.92 -7.93 -25.99
C ALA A 43 -12.40 -8.18 -26.07
N THR A 44 -11.92 -9.30 -25.51
CA THR A 44 -10.51 -9.68 -25.58
C THR A 44 -10.04 -9.96 -27.01
N LEU A 45 -10.92 -10.50 -27.86
CA LEU A 45 -10.60 -10.76 -29.28
C LEU A 45 -10.65 -9.50 -30.15
N LEU A 46 -11.60 -8.60 -29.87
CA LEU A 46 -11.88 -7.46 -30.75
C LEU A 46 -11.14 -6.19 -30.35
N VAL A 47 -10.80 -6.05 -29.05
CA VAL A 47 -10.12 -4.86 -28.52
C VAL A 47 -8.62 -5.11 -28.43
N THR A 48 -7.86 -4.40 -29.25
CA THR A 48 -6.40 -4.37 -29.12
C THR A 48 -6.03 -3.52 -27.89
N PRO A 49 -5.34 -4.09 -26.87
CA PRO A 49 -4.91 -3.30 -25.74
C PRO A 49 -3.98 -2.17 -26.19
N SER A 50 -4.29 -0.94 -25.85
CA SER A 50 -3.37 0.18 -26.00
C SER A 50 -2.47 0.27 -24.77
N ALA A 51 -1.16 0.35 -24.98
CA ALA A 51 -0.24 0.64 -23.88
C ALA A 51 -0.58 2.03 -23.32
N MET A 52 -0.78 2.11 -22.00
CA MET A 52 -0.92 3.42 -21.35
C MET A 52 0.38 4.22 -21.51
N PRO A 53 0.29 5.54 -21.71
CA PRO A 53 1.47 6.39 -21.70
C PRO A 53 2.25 6.16 -20.39
N ARG A 54 3.53 5.87 -20.51
CA ARG A 54 4.45 5.71 -19.38
C ARG A 54 5.68 6.57 -19.61
N MET A 55 6.24 7.09 -18.52
CA MET A 55 7.53 7.74 -18.60
C MET A 55 8.61 6.68 -18.88
N ASP A 56 9.50 7.01 -19.80
CA ASP A 56 10.69 6.18 -20.09
C ASP A 56 11.87 6.67 -19.24
N PHE A 57 12.27 5.85 -18.30
CA PHE A 57 13.42 6.08 -17.42
C PHE A 57 14.60 5.16 -17.73
N SER A 58 14.70 4.65 -18.96
CA SER A 58 15.82 3.77 -19.38
C SER A 58 17.20 4.43 -19.26
N THR A 59 17.24 5.77 -19.30
CA THR A 59 18.46 6.58 -19.12
C THR A 59 18.63 7.15 -17.70
N GLY A 60 17.77 6.75 -16.76
CA GLY A 60 17.71 7.27 -15.40
C GLY A 60 16.51 8.20 -15.16
N ILE A 61 16.20 8.45 -13.89
CA ILE A 61 15.12 9.33 -13.48
C ILE A 61 15.61 10.79 -13.60
N PRO A 62 14.93 11.67 -14.35
CA PRO A 62 15.32 13.07 -14.43
C PRO A 62 15.11 13.78 -13.09
N ALA A 63 15.90 14.80 -12.76
CA ALA A 63 15.81 15.54 -11.51
C ALA A 63 14.42 16.17 -11.29
N SER A 64 13.72 16.58 -12.37
CA SER A 64 12.35 17.09 -12.32
C SER A 64 11.29 16.04 -11.91
N SER A 65 11.67 14.78 -11.87
CA SER A 65 10.82 13.64 -11.54
C SER A 65 11.41 12.80 -10.41
N SER A 66 12.23 13.42 -9.54
CA SER A 66 12.78 12.77 -8.36
C SER A 66 11.69 12.02 -7.58
N ALA A 67 12.00 10.81 -7.13
CA ALA A 67 11.04 9.95 -6.46
C ALA A 67 11.56 9.48 -5.10
N LEU A 68 10.65 9.39 -4.13
CA LEU A 68 10.90 8.83 -2.81
C LEU A 68 10.06 7.57 -2.63
N VAL A 69 10.71 6.42 -2.53
CA VAL A 69 10.08 5.14 -2.19
C VAL A 69 9.99 5.02 -0.68
N VAL A 70 8.78 5.04 -0.13
CA VAL A 70 8.57 4.91 1.31
C VAL A 70 7.97 3.57 1.68
N ILE A 71 8.44 2.99 2.79
CA ILE A 71 7.96 1.74 3.36
C ILE A 71 7.19 2.07 4.64
N PRO A 72 5.83 2.09 4.60
CA PRO A 72 5.03 2.28 5.81
C PRO A 72 5.13 1.05 6.70
N THR A 73 5.63 1.23 7.92
CA THR A 73 5.87 0.13 8.86
C THR A 73 5.65 0.55 10.32
N ILE A 74 5.87 -0.38 11.24
CA ILE A 74 5.83 -0.19 12.69
C ILE A 74 7.18 -0.66 13.24
N ILE A 75 7.83 0.16 14.06
CA ILE A 75 9.02 -0.25 14.81
C ILE A 75 8.59 -0.88 16.14
N SER A 76 9.16 -2.05 16.45
CA SER A 76 8.73 -2.84 17.60
C SER A 76 9.88 -3.41 18.44
N SER A 77 11.07 -3.55 17.87
CA SER A 77 12.28 -4.02 18.51
C SER A 77 13.51 -3.59 17.70
N THR A 78 14.68 -3.67 18.29
CA THR A 78 15.95 -3.39 17.58
C THR A 78 16.17 -4.36 16.41
N GLY A 79 15.90 -5.66 16.61
CA GLY A 79 15.99 -6.65 15.52
C GLY A 79 15.04 -6.36 14.36
N ASN A 80 13.80 -5.97 14.66
CA ASN A 80 12.86 -5.54 13.62
C ASN A 80 13.36 -4.29 12.85
N ILE A 81 13.97 -3.33 13.54
CA ILE A 81 14.56 -2.15 12.90
C ILE A 81 15.71 -2.56 11.98
N ASP A 82 16.58 -3.46 12.43
CA ASP A 82 17.73 -3.92 11.63
C ASP A 82 17.25 -4.63 10.36
N GLU A 83 16.24 -5.51 10.44
CA GLU A 83 15.63 -6.16 9.27
C GLU A 83 15.01 -5.15 8.29
N LEU A 84 14.33 -4.12 8.81
CA LEU A 84 13.71 -3.08 7.96
C LEU A 84 14.77 -2.25 7.25
N VAL A 85 15.86 -1.92 7.91
CA VAL A 85 16.96 -1.13 7.34
C VAL A 85 17.73 -1.95 6.31
N GLU A 86 18.00 -3.24 6.57
CA GLU A 86 18.59 -4.16 5.61
C GLU A 86 17.72 -4.31 4.35
N ALA A 87 16.41 -4.48 4.55
CA ALA A 87 15.47 -4.55 3.44
C ALA A 87 15.40 -3.24 2.63
N LEU A 88 15.59 -2.07 3.27
CA LEU A 88 15.69 -0.78 2.60
C LEU A 88 16.96 -0.70 1.76
N GLU A 89 18.10 -1.15 2.31
CA GLU A 89 19.38 -1.20 1.63
C GLU A 89 19.34 -2.09 0.40
N VAL A 90 18.75 -3.28 0.50
CA VAL A 90 18.56 -4.20 -0.65
C VAL A 90 17.77 -3.52 -1.77
N ARG A 91 16.72 -2.76 -1.44
CA ARG A 91 15.94 -2.01 -2.44
C ARG A 91 16.75 -0.91 -3.11
N PHE A 92 17.55 -0.20 -2.35
CA PHE A 92 18.47 0.80 -2.89
C PHE A 92 19.50 0.16 -3.83
N LEU A 93 20.10 -0.97 -3.44
CA LEU A 93 21.09 -1.67 -4.26
C LEU A 93 20.51 -2.20 -5.58
N ALA A 94 19.25 -2.65 -5.54
CA ALA A 94 18.55 -3.16 -6.71
C ALA A 94 18.06 -2.05 -7.67
N ASN A 95 17.97 -0.80 -7.20
CA ASN A 95 17.38 0.32 -7.96
C ASN A 95 18.23 1.59 -7.79
N ARG A 96 19.50 1.52 -8.12
CA ARG A 96 20.41 2.67 -7.99
C ARG A 96 20.10 3.73 -9.05
N ASP A 97 19.68 4.90 -8.59
CA ASP A 97 19.48 6.08 -9.41
C ASP A 97 19.75 7.34 -8.55
N ALA A 98 20.34 8.37 -9.15
CA ALA A 98 20.70 9.60 -8.45
C ALA A 98 19.47 10.36 -7.93
N ASN A 99 18.32 10.20 -8.58
CA ASN A 99 17.07 10.88 -8.28
C ASN A 99 16.03 9.95 -7.64
N LEU A 100 16.47 8.79 -7.12
CA LEU A 100 15.63 7.85 -6.37
C LEU A 100 16.11 7.75 -4.92
N ARG A 101 15.20 7.97 -4.00
CA ARG A 101 15.44 7.95 -2.56
C ARG A 101 14.56 6.91 -1.88
N PHE A 102 14.97 6.46 -0.69
CA PHE A 102 14.30 5.39 0.04
C PHE A 102 14.08 5.79 1.49
N GLY A 103 12.90 5.56 2.03
CA GLY A 103 12.58 5.96 3.39
C GLY A 103 11.73 4.96 4.15
N LEU A 104 11.97 4.86 5.45
CA LEU A 104 11.07 4.22 6.39
C LEU A 104 10.06 5.24 6.90
N LEU A 105 8.78 4.92 6.80
CA LEU A 105 7.68 5.73 7.33
C LEU A 105 7.04 4.98 8.49
N THR A 106 7.39 5.36 9.72
CA THR A 106 7.22 4.52 10.89
C THR A 106 6.25 5.11 11.91
N ASP A 107 5.56 4.23 12.62
CA ASP A 107 4.86 4.48 13.89
C ASP A 107 5.40 3.51 14.94
N PHE A 108 5.15 3.80 16.22
CA PHE A 108 5.24 2.79 17.27
C PHE A 108 4.02 1.87 17.28
N ARG A 109 4.13 0.75 18.02
CA ARG A 109 2.98 -0.11 18.34
C ARG A 109 1.97 0.67 19.18
N ASP A 110 0.71 0.24 19.12
CA ASP A 110 -0.35 0.76 19.98
C ASP A 110 0.00 0.50 21.45
N ALA A 111 -0.31 1.47 22.31
CA ALA A 111 0.06 1.42 23.73
C ALA A 111 -1.03 2.07 24.61
N PRO A 112 -1.04 1.75 25.93
CA PRO A 112 -1.94 2.39 26.89
C PRO A 112 -1.54 3.85 27.18
N ALA A 113 -0.31 4.27 26.83
CA ALA A 113 0.21 5.62 27.06
C ALA A 113 0.78 6.20 25.77
N GLU A 114 0.90 7.53 25.72
CA GLU A 114 1.50 8.25 24.58
C GLU A 114 2.95 7.85 24.35
N SER A 115 3.71 7.70 25.43
CA SER A 115 5.11 7.30 25.40
C SER A 115 5.35 6.09 26.29
N MET A 116 6.18 5.19 25.82
CA MET A 116 6.64 4.01 26.54
C MET A 116 8.16 4.10 26.79
N PRO A 117 8.68 3.48 27.86
CA PRO A 117 10.11 3.56 28.19
C PRO A 117 11.06 3.11 27.07
N GLU A 118 10.62 2.16 26.23
CA GLU A 118 11.38 1.61 25.12
C GLU A 118 11.37 2.48 23.86
N ASP A 119 10.47 3.44 23.75
CA ASP A 119 10.27 4.24 22.53
C ASP A 119 11.51 5.06 22.15
N GLY A 120 12.09 5.76 23.13
CA GLY A 120 13.28 6.57 22.92
C GLY A 120 14.47 5.76 22.39
N PRO A 121 14.89 4.70 23.09
CA PRO A 121 15.96 3.80 22.64
C PRO A 121 15.72 3.21 21.25
N LEU A 122 14.49 2.80 20.92
CA LEU A 122 14.13 2.25 19.60
C LEU A 122 14.27 3.31 18.50
N LEU A 123 13.75 4.51 18.73
CA LEU A 123 13.83 5.60 17.77
C LEU A 123 15.26 6.06 17.53
N GLU A 124 16.08 6.11 18.58
CA GLU A 124 17.49 6.42 18.43
C GLU A 124 18.26 5.33 17.69
N HIS A 125 17.93 4.05 17.94
CA HIS A 125 18.52 2.95 17.17
C HIS A 125 18.19 3.07 15.68
N ALA A 126 16.92 3.32 15.34
CA ALA A 126 16.50 3.52 13.94
C ALA A 126 17.21 4.71 13.29
N THR A 127 17.32 5.83 14.02
CA THR A 127 18.06 7.02 13.56
C THR A 127 19.51 6.68 13.23
N ARG A 128 20.26 6.08 14.18
CA ARG A 128 21.65 5.68 13.96
C ARG A 128 21.84 4.74 12.80
N ARG A 129 20.91 3.80 12.57
CA ARG A 129 20.98 2.85 11.46
C ARG A 129 20.84 3.55 10.12
N ILE A 130 19.90 4.50 9.99
CA ILE A 130 19.72 5.29 8.76
C ILE A 130 20.93 6.22 8.52
N ASP A 131 21.42 6.90 9.55
CA ASP A 131 22.62 7.73 9.45
C ASP A 131 23.84 6.91 9.02
N ALA A 132 23.99 5.69 9.55
CA ALA A 132 25.07 4.78 9.19
C ALA A 132 25.00 4.37 7.70
N LEU A 133 23.80 4.12 7.15
CA LEU A 133 23.65 3.85 5.72
C LEU A 133 24.04 5.07 4.86
N ASN A 134 23.57 6.26 5.23
CA ASN A 134 23.92 7.49 4.50
C ASN A 134 25.44 7.74 4.54
N ALA A 135 26.07 7.54 5.69
CA ALA A 135 27.52 7.67 5.84
C ALA A 135 28.29 6.61 5.01
N PHE A 136 27.82 5.35 5.03
CA PHE A 136 28.48 4.24 4.31
C PHE A 136 28.43 4.46 2.80
N TYR A 137 27.28 4.84 2.27
CA TYR A 137 27.12 5.10 0.83
C TYR A 137 27.51 6.51 0.39
N ARG A 138 27.88 7.38 1.35
CA ARG A 138 28.18 8.82 1.11
C ARG A 138 27.07 9.49 0.30
N SER A 139 25.85 9.26 0.70
CA SER A 139 24.64 9.64 -0.02
C SER A 139 23.54 10.05 0.95
N ASP A 140 22.68 10.99 0.57
CA ASP A 140 21.48 11.38 1.28
C ASP A 140 20.25 10.62 0.72
N ALA A 141 20.43 9.33 0.39
CA ALA A 141 19.41 8.53 -0.24
C ALA A 141 18.44 7.88 0.74
N PHE A 142 18.80 7.82 2.04
CA PHE A 142 18.00 7.11 3.05
C PHE A 142 17.35 8.06 4.03
N PHE A 143 16.06 7.83 4.28
CA PHE A 143 15.21 8.68 5.12
C PHE A 143 14.53 7.87 6.22
N LEU A 144 14.28 8.53 7.35
CA LEU A 144 13.40 8.06 8.40
C LEU A 144 12.36 9.14 8.68
N PHE A 145 11.09 8.78 8.63
CA PHE A 145 9.96 9.59 9.04
C PHE A 145 9.22 8.84 10.15
N HIS A 146 9.23 9.37 11.37
CA HIS A 146 8.58 8.72 12.51
C HIS A 146 7.52 9.64 13.11
N ARG A 147 6.30 9.09 13.29
CA ARG A 147 5.18 9.81 13.88
C ARG A 147 5.00 9.42 15.36
N PRO A 148 4.62 10.40 16.23
CA PRO A 148 4.23 10.09 17.59
C PRO A 148 2.88 9.35 17.61
N ARG A 149 2.60 8.65 18.71
CA ARG A 149 1.26 8.14 18.99
C ARG A 149 0.30 9.31 19.23
N ARG A 150 -0.96 9.10 18.86
CA ARG A 150 -2.08 9.99 19.17
C ARG A 150 -3.21 9.18 19.81
N TRP A 151 -3.93 9.80 20.73
CA TRP A 151 -5.08 9.15 21.35
C TRP A 151 -6.20 8.93 20.34
N ASN A 152 -6.67 7.69 20.25
CA ASN A 152 -7.85 7.33 19.47
C ASN A 152 -9.00 6.94 20.41
N PRO A 153 -10.03 7.79 20.57
CA PRO A 153 -11.15 7.50 21.48
C PRO A 153 -12.00 6.31 21.02
N GLY A 154 -12.04 6.01 19.72
CA GLY A 154 -12.76 4.87 19.18
C GLY A 154 -12.13 3.53 19.57
N GLU A 155 -10.78 3.46 19.53
CA GLU A 155 -10.02 2.26 19.90
C GLU A 155 -9.53 2.27 21.36
N ARG A 156 -9.70 3.39 22.05
CA ARG A 156 -9.23 3.62 23.43
C ARG A 156 -7.75 3.29 23.63
N ALA A 157 -6.94 3.69 22.67
CA ALA A 157 -5.51 3.43 22.66
C ALA A 157 -4.72 4.61 22.08
N TRP A 158 -3.50 4.75 22.52
CA TRP A 158 -2.50 5.61 21.87
C TRP A 158 -1.88 4.85 20.70
N MET A 159 -1.99 5.41 19.49
CA MET A 159 -1.62 4.70 18.27
C MET A 159 -1.14 5.64 17.15
N GLY A 160 -0.55 5.08 16.10
CA GLY A 160 -0.37 5.76 14.83
C GLY A 160 -1.73 6.03 14.20
N PHE A 161 -2.23 7.27 14.35
CA PHE A 161 -3.59 7.64 13.96
C PHE A 161 -3.84 7.36 12.47
N GLU A 162 -5.01 6.77 12.15
CA GLU A 162 -5.40 6.33 10.81
C GLU A 162 -4.37 5.38 10.13
N ARG A 163 -3.49 4.80 10.90
CA ARG A 163 -2.57 3.76 10.44
C ARG A 163 -1.85 4.14 9.13
N LYS A 164 -1.87 3.27 8.12
CA LYS A 164 -1.18 3.49 6.85
C LYS A 164 -1.69 4.72 6.10
N ARG A 165 -3.00 4.97 6.10
CA ARG A 165 -3.59 6.12 5.41
C ARG A 165 -3.11 7.44 6.00
N GLY A 166 -3.19 7.56 7.33
CA GLY A 166 -2.80 8.77 8.03
C GLY A 166 -1.32 9.09 7.83
N LYS A 167 -0.43 8.09 7.97
CA LYS A 167 1.01 8.34 7.79
C LYS A 167 1.37 8.75 6.36
N LEU A 168 0.71 8.20 5.33
CA LEU A 168 0.93 8.62 3.95
C LEU A 168 0.39 10.04 3.70
N ALA A 169 -0.73 10.42 4.32
CA ALA A 169 -1.26 11.77 4.24
C ALA A 169 -0.33 12.79 4.89
N ASP A 170 0.18 12.49 6.09
CA ASP A 170 1.14 13.32 6.81
C ASP A 170 2.45 13.51 6.03
N LEU A 171 2.97 12.43 5.42
CA LEU A 171 4.16 12.52 4.59
C LEU A 171 3.91 13.37 3.33
N ASN A 172 2.78 13.17 2.66
CA ASN A 172 2.44 13.97 1.49
C ASN A 172 2.27 15.46 1.84
N TRP A 173 1.72 15.77 3.02
CA TRP A 173 1.67 17.13 3.53
C TRP A 173 3.06 17.73 3.72
N LEU A 174 3.97 16.99 4.38
CA LEU A 174 5.36 17.41 4.58
C LEU A 174 6.08 17.69 3.26
N LEU A 175 6.00 16.76 2.29
CA LEU A 175 6.68 16.88 0.99
C LEU A 175 6.11 18.01 0.10
N ARG A 176 4.90 18.49 0.39
CA ARG A 176 4.29 19.63 -0.29
C ARG A 176 4.56 20.98 0.39
N GLY A 177 5.53 21.02 1.29
CA GLY A 177 5.88 22.24 2.01
C GLY A 177 5.06 22.49 3.27
N GLY A 178 4.30 21.50 3.75
CA GLY A 178 3.66 21.53 5.06
C GLY A 178 4.68 21.41 6.18
N GLY A 179 4.23 21.66 7.42
CA GLY A 179 5.10 21.61 8.59
C GLY A 179 5.48 20.18 8.99
N ARG A 180 6.47 20.07 9.90
CA ARG A 180 6.98 18.80 10.45
C ARG A 180 6.25 18.37 11.72
N GLU A 181 5.23 19.07 12.16
CA GLU A 181 4.53 18.89 13.44
C GLU A 181 3.90 17.49 13.61
N ASN A 182 3.65 16.80 12.50
CA ASN A 182 3.11 15.44 12.51
C ASN A 182 4.19 14.36 12.73
N PHE A 183 5.47 14.74 12.73
CA PHE A 183 6.60 13.82 12.89
C PHE A 183 7.41 14.17 14.13
N SER A 184 7.67 13.20 14.99
CA SER A 184 8.57 13.33 16.14
C SER A 184 10.05 13.20 15.75
N ARG A 185 10.33 12.55 14.62
CA ARG A 185 11.69 12.40 14.06
C ARG A 185 11.64 12.39 12.54
N VAL A 186 12.51 13.17 11.93
CA VAL A 186 12.81 13.13 10.50
C VAL A 186 14.32 13.08 10.33
N VAL A 187 14.82 12.07 9.63
CA VAL A 187 16.22 11.92 9.23
C VAL A 187 16.29 12.03 7.72
N GLY A 188 17.28 12.75 7.22
CA GLY A 188 17.44 13.11 5.82
C GLY A 188 16.98 14.53 5.50
N ASP A 189 17.53 15.10 4.42
CA ASP A 189 17.15 16.44 3.96
C ASP A 189 15.88 16.37 3.11
N THR A 190 14.79 16.95 3.62
CA THR A 190 13.48 16.97 2.93
C THR A 190 13.28 18.16 1.99
N ALA A 191 14.30 19.01 1.82
CA ALA A 191 14.32 20.08 0.82
C ALA A 191 14.67 19.52 -0.57
N VAL A 192 13.78 18.66 -1.10
CA VAL A 192 13.99 17.95 -2.38
C VAL A 192 12.99 18.43 -3.42
#